data_408bdbe6373221ee123c61c087b7c5c9
#
_entry.id   408bdbe6373221ee123c61c087b7c5c9
#
_cell.length_a   1.000
_cell.length_b   1.000
_cell.length_c   1.000
_cell.angle_alpha   90.00
_cell.angle_beta   90.00
_cell.angle_gamma   90.00
#
_symmetry.space_group_name_H-M   'P 1'
#
loop_
_entity.id
_entity.type
_entity.pdbx_description
1 polymer ?
#
loop_
_entity_poly.entity_id
_entity_poly.type
_entity_poly.pdbx_seq_one_letter_code
_entity_poly.pdbx_strand_id
1 'polypeptide(L)'
;MHEADAGPVPATLTQRARAGLELLGSLQKLASSAVRDAAAEGFAARPEGAALTARWRQQAVGDEAQVLAMVAQAREIARRDPLFRLERFCQGHVARGIYELGIPAIEERRAAFADSLPATQSEDRGSGIATLELDPSLAMPDYYDAAEWHLRPGGWDGYDLYGPLGRHVVPLIFRHGGFAAVPVGGKIGRHRADVVRQLPKSRYGRIYEPGCGPIPTLRALRAAFPDAELIGSDLSALLLREGHRAAEAAGLALRLRQCDAARDTGEPAESVDAVVTFALHHELPLAANRALFREMFRILKPGGDIVLSDPPPFRAVTPFHAALLDWDTTERGEPFFSSACAADWAHELSCAGFVETEAYAIGPDAYPWVTRARKPS
;
A
#
# COMPACT_ATOMS: atom_id res chain seq x y z
N MET A 1 19.63 41.62 -28.71
CA MET A 1 19.75 40.83 -27.47
C MET A 1 18.59 39.86 -27.48
N HIS A 2 18.86 38.61 -27.88
CA HIS A 2 17.85 37.56 -27.82
C HIS A 2 17.72 37.12 -26.36
N GLU A 3 16.56 37.36 -25.75
CA GLU A 3 16.13 36.59 -24.57
C GLU A 3 16.03 35.15 -25.01
N ALA A 4 16.94 34.33 -24.53
CA ALA A 4 16.82 32.91 -24.67
C ALA A 4 15.57 32.48 -23.89
N ASP A 5 14.62 31.92 -24.61
CA ASP A 5 13.44 31.26 -24.06
C ASP A 5 13.94 30.12 -23.16
N ALA A 6 14.10 30.44 -21.85
CA ALA A 6 14.46 29.45 -20.86
C ALA A 6 13.22 28.60 -20.69
N GLY A 7 13.27 27.38 -21.24
CA GLY A 7 12.20 26.40 -21.06
C GLY A 7 11.78 26.27 -19.60
N PRO A 8 10.60 25.76 -19.31
CA PRO A 8 10.03 25.74 -17.95
C PRO A 8 11.00 25.11 -16.97
N VAL A 9 11.35 25.84 -15.92
CA VAL A 9 12.21 25.34 -14.83
C VAL A 9 11.51 24.11 -14.21
N PRO A 10 12.18 22.98 -14.10
CA PRO A 10 11.58 21.79 -13.51
C PRO A 10 11.00 22.10 -12.12
N ALA A 11 9.78 21.68 -11.84
CA ALA A 11 9.15 21.86 -10.56
C ALA A 11 9.93 21.06 -9.49
N THR A 12 10.60 21.80 -8.59
CA THR A 12 11.42 21.22 -7.51
C THR A 12 11.13 21.91 -6.19
N LEU A 13 11.31 21.19 -5.09
CA LEU A 13 11.22 21.77 -3.75
C LEU A 13 12.29 22.84 -3.53
N THR A 14 11.99 23.83 -2.69
CA THR A 14 13.01 24.78 -2.20
C THR A 14 14.09 24.04 -1.41
N GLN A 15 15.30 24.59 -1.36
CA GLN A 15 16.41 24.00 -0.58
C GLN A 15 16.04 23.85 0.90
N ARG A 16 15.35 24.85 1.47
CA ARG A 16 14.90 24.82 2.87
C ARG A 16 13.91 23.67 3.13
N ALA A 17 12.89 23.54 2.29
CA ALA A 17 11.90 22.48 2.40
C ALA A 17 12.56 21.10 2.27
N ARG A 18 13.43 20.94 1.28
CA ARG A 18 14.18 19.69 1.07
C ARG A 18 15.02 19.31 2.29
N ALA A 19 15.77 20.26 2.87
CA ALA A 19 16.61 20.00 4.05
C ALA A 19 15.78 19.54 5.26
N GLY A 20 14.60 20.13 5.50
CA GLY A 20 13.69 19.70 6.55
C GLY A 20 13.17 18.28 6.36
N LEU A 21 12.80 17.92 5.13
CA LEU A 21 12.32 16.57 4.79
C LEU A 21 13.44 15.52 4.86
N GLU A 22 14.67 15.86 4.46
CA GLU A 22 15.84 14.99 4.60
C GLU A 22 16.23 14.76 6.08
N LEU A 23 16.01 15.75 6.95
CA LEU A 23 16.16 15.58 8.39
C LEU A 23 15.14 14.58 8.94
N LEU A 24 13.87 14.66 8.53
CA LEU A 24 12.86 13.64 8.87
C LEU A 24 13.28 12.24 8.39
N GLY A 25 13.82 12.13 7.17
CA GLY A 25 14.33 10.86 6.64
C GLY A 25 15.51 10.31 7.45
N SER A 26 16.34 11.19 8.03
CA SER A 26 17.44 10.79 8.93
C SER A 26 16.92 10.30 10.29
N LEU A 27 15.90 10.99 10.83
CA LEU A 27 15.20 10.55 12.05
C LEU A 27 14.50 9.20 11.83
N GLN A 28 13.81 9.03 10.69
CA GLN A 28 13.18 7.78 10.29
C GLN A 28 14.19 6.62 10.29
N LYS A 29 15.35 6.83 9.68
CA LYS A 29 16.41 5.81 9.63
C LYS A 29 16.90 5.45 11.02
N LEU A 30 17.20 6.44 11.88
CA LEU A 30 17.69 6.22 13.23
C LEU A 30 16.67 5.43 14.06
N ALA A 31 15.42 5.85 14.03
CA ALA A 31 14.33 5.21 14.77
C ALA A 31 14.13 3.75 14.35
N SER A 32 14.07 3.48 13.05
CA SER A 32 13.80 2.14 12.50
C SER A 32 15.02 1.20 12.47
N SER A 33 16.20 1.65 12.85
CA SER A 33 17.39 0.79 13.01
C SER A 33 17.83 0.76 14.46
N ALA A 34 18.83 1.54 14.85
CA ALA A 34 19.50 1.45 16.16
C ALA A 34 18.53 1.52 17.36
N VAL A 35 17.51 2.41 17.30
CA VAL A 35 16.55 2.53 18.42
C VAL A 35 15.63 1.31 18.46
N ARG A 36 15.14 0.87 17.31
CA ARG A 36 14.26 -0.30 17.20
C ARG A 36 14.96 -1.59 17.60
N ASP A 37 16.21 -1.78 17.15
CA ASP A 37 17.01 -2.96 17.48
C ASP A 37 17.25 -3.05 18.99
N ALA A 38 17.66 -1.95 19.62
CA ALA A 38 17.85 -1.90 21.06
C ALA A 38 16.54 -2.12 21.86
N ALA A 39 15.42 -1.60 21.36
CA ALA A 39 14.10 -1.87 21.96
C ALA A 39 13.69 -3.34 21.83
N ALA A 40 14.00 -3.98 20.70
CA ALA A 40 13.76 -5.42 20.50
C ALA A 40 14.58 -6.28 21.43
N GLU A 41 15.86 -5.95 21.64
CA GLU A 41 16.73 -6.59 22.63
C GLU A 41 16.18 -6.41 24.05
N GLY A 42 15.76 -5.20 24.41
CA GLY A 42 15.12 -4.91 25.70
C GLY A 42 13.82 -5.71 25.91
N PHE A 43 13.01 -5.87 24.88
CA PHE A 43 11.82 -6.71 24.92
C PHE A 43 12.17 -8.19 25.16
N ALA A 44 13.15 -8.72 24.43
CA ALA A 44 13.58 -10.12 24.53
C ALA A 44 14.24 -10.44 25.89
N ALA A 45 14.93 -9.48 26.50
CA ALA A 45 15.58 -9.64 27.80
C ALA A 45 14.59 -9.66 28.96
N ARG A 46 13.35 -9.22 28.78
CA ARG A 46 12.30 -9.26 29.83
C ARG A 46 11.76 -10.68 29.96
N PRO A 47 11.59 -11.22 31.20
CA PRO A 47 11.04 -12.56 31.39
C PRO A 47 9.67 -12.75 30.69
N GLU A 48 8.80 -11.72 30.76
CA GLU A 48 7.48 -11.74 30.11
C GLU A 48 7.59 -11.73 28.58
N GLY A 49 8.54 -11.01 28.02
CA GLY A 49 8.81 -10.95 26.58
C GLY A 49 9.33 -12.29 26.06
N ALA A 50 10.27 -12.91 26.77
CA ALA A 50 10.78 -14.24 26.46
C ALA A 50 9.66 -15.31 26.54
N ALA A 51 8.86 -15.29 27.61
CA ALA A 51 7.74 -16.21 27.79
C ALA A 51 6.68 -16.03 26.71
N LEU A 52 6.35 -14.80 26.31
CA LEU A 52 5.42 -14.54 25.21
C LEU A 52 6.00 -15.05 23.88
N THR A 53 7.30 -14.83 23.62
CA THR A 53 7.97 -15.31 22.40
C THR A 53 7.94 -16.84 22.29
N ALA A 54 8.10 -17.55 23.41
CA ALA A 54 7.99 -19.01 23.43
C ALA A 54 6.58 -19.51 23.06
N ARG A 55 5.54 -18.88 23.62
CA ARG A 55 4.14 -19.20 23.31
C ARG A 55 3.73 -18.75 21.90
N TRP A 56 4.29 -17.65 21.40
CA TRP A 56 3.98 -17.10 20.09
C TRP A 56 4.16 -18.11 18.96
N ARG A 57 5.19 -18.94 19.06
CA ARG A 57 5.47 -20.00 18.07
C ARG A 57 4.45 -21.13 18.04
N GLN A 58 3.55 -21.17 19.03
CA GLN A 58 2.53 -22.22 19.19
C GLN A 58 1.12 -21.74 18.78
N GLN A 59 1.02 -20.54 18.17
CA GLN A 59 -0.26 -19.98 17.76
C GLN A 59 -0.97 -20.90 16.77
N ALA A 60 -2.22 -21.22 17.05
CA ALA A 60 -3.08 -21.90 16.10
C ALA A 60 -3.44 -20.99 14.93
N VAL A 61 -3.36 -21.51 13.73
CA VAL A 61 -3.86 -20.82 12.53
C VAL A 61 -5.39 -20.74 12.64
N GLY A 62 -5.95 -19.53 12.47
CA GLY A 62 -7.41 -19.34 12.40
C GLY A 62 -8.08 -18.82 13.67
N ASP A 63 -7.36 -18.62 14.78
CA ASP A 63 -7.90 -17.96 15.98
C ASP A 63 -7.48 -16.48 16.02
N GLU A 64 -8.21 -15.64 15.28
CA GLU A 64 -7.96 -14.19 15.21
C GLU A 64 -8.02 -13.53 16.59
N ALA A 65 -8.99 -13.88 17.42
CA ALA A 65 -9.17 -13.29 18.74
C ALA A 65 -7.97 -13.61 19.66
N GLN A 66 -7.47 -14.84 19.62
CA GLN A 66 -6.30 -15.24 20.36
C GLN A 66 -5.05 -14.49 19.89
N VAL A 67 -4.85 -14.35 18.57
CA VAL A 67 -3.73 -13.62 17.98
C VAL A 67 -3.76 -12.17 18.44
N LEU A 68 -4.89 -11.48 18.33
CA LEU A 68 -5.05 -10.08 18.76
C LEU A 68 -4.81 -9.89 20.28
N ALA A 69 -5.27 -10.84 21.11
CA ALA A 69 -5.01 -10.80 22.55
C ALA A 69 -3.49 -10.92 22.85
N MET A 70 -2.78 -11.78 22.12
CA MET A 70 -1.32 -11.91 22.26
C MET A 70 -0.57 -10.68 21.74
N VAL A 71 -1.04 -10.03 20.67
CA VAL A 71 -0.50 -8.75 20.17
C VAL A 71 -0.68 -7.65 21.20
N ALA A 72 -1.88 -7.55 21.81
CA ALA A 72 -2.13 -6.60 22.89
C ALA A 72 -1.18 -6.82 24.08
N GLN A 73 -0.91 -8.08 24.47
CA GLN A 73 0.07 -8.42 25.49
C GLN A 73 1.50 -7.99 25.07
N ALA A 74 1.89 -8.25 23.81
CA ALA A 74 3.20 -7.83 23.30
C ALA A 74 3.36 -6.30 23.38
N ARG A 75 2.32 -5.56 23.02
CA ARG A 75 2.29 -4.10 23.09
C ARG A 75 2.45 -3.60 24.53
N GLU A 76 1.77 -4.19 25.49
CA GLU A 76 1.88 -3.82 26.92
C GLU A 76 3.30 -4.07 27.47
N ILE A 77 3.94 -5.16 27.08
CA ILE A 77 5.33 -5.45 27.47
C ILE A 77 6.28 -4.42 26.81
N ALA A 78 6.13 -4.19 25.51
CA ALA A 78 6.98 -3.27 24.74
C ALA A 78 6.88 -1.83 25.26
N ARG A 79 5.67 -1.34 25.60
CA ARG A 79 5.45 0.02 26.12
C ARG A 79 6.19 0.33 27.43
N ARG A 80 6.60 -0.67 28.20
CA ARG A 80 7.43 -0.48 29.41
C ARG A 80 8.87 -0.10 29.10
N ASP A 81 9.31 -0.33 27.85
CA ASP A 81 10.65 0.03 27.41
C ASP A 81 10.69 1.49 26.90
N PRO A 82 11.60 2.33 27.46
CA PRO A 82 11.73 3.71 27.02
C PRO A 82 12.20 3.85 25.57
N LEU A 83 13.00 2.91 25.05
CA LEU A 83 13.45 2.93 23.65
C LEU A 83 12.33 2.58 22.70
N PHE A 84 11.43 1.65 23.07
CA PHE A 84 10.21 1.41 22.28
C PHE A 84 9.34 2.68 22.21
N ARG A 85 9.14 3.36 23.35
CA ARG A 85 8.37 4.62 23.34
C ARG A 85 9.03 5.71 22.50
N LEU A 86 10.37 5.82 22.58
CA LEU A 86 11.12 6.77 21.75
C LEU A 86 10.98 6.44 20.27
N GLU A 87 11.12 5.17 19.90
CA GLU A 87 10.94 4.71 18.52
C GLU A 87 9.55 5.06 17.99
N ARG A 88 8.47 4.75 18.76
CA ARG A 88 7.09 5.09 18.38
C ARG A 88 6.87 6.60 18.30
N PHE A 89 7.42 7.38 19.21
CA PHE A 89 7.37 8.85 19.15
C PHE A 89 8.00 9.38 17.85
N CYS A 90 9.19 8.90 17.52
CA CYS A 90 9.87 9.28 16.28
C CYS A 90 9.05 8.89 15.03
N GLN A 91 8.50 7.67 14.99
CA GLN A 91 7.68 7.21 13.89
C GLN A 91 6.40 8.05 13.73
N GLY A 92 5.72 8.37 14.82
CA GLY A 92 4.56 9.24 14.81
C GLY A 92 4.88 10.67 14.34
N HIS A 93 6.05 11.20 14.76
CA HIS A 93 6.51 12.50 14.28
C HIS A 93 6.82 12.49 12.78
N VAL A 94 7.48 11.45 12.30
CA VAL A 94 7.77 11.29 10.87
C VAL A 94 6.46 11.14 10.07
N ALA A 95 5.52 10.34 10.53
CA ALA A 95 4.25 10.13 9.84
C ALA A 95 3.45 11.44 9.66
N ARG A 96 3.32 12.23 10.72
CA ARG A 96 2.70 13.56 10.64
C ARG A 96 3.51 14.53 9.80
N GLY A 97 4.83 14.52 9.93
CA GLY A 97 5.73 15.41 9.21
C GLY A 97 5.69 15.26 7.69
N ILE A 98 5.21 14.13 7.16
CA ILE A 98 4.94 13.97 5.70
C ILE A 98 4.00 15.09 5.22
N TYR A 99 2.96 15.38 5.99
CA TYR A 99 1.94 16.35 5.63
C TYR A 99 2.23 17.73 6.21
N GLU A 100 2.62 17.82 7.47
CA GLU A 100 2.91 19.08 8.16
C GLU A 100 4.06 19.88 7.51
N LEU A 101 5.06 19.19 6.96
CA LEU A 101 6.17 19.81 6.23
C LEU A 101 6.03 19.65 4.71
N GLY A 102 5.47 18.52 4.26
CA GLY A 102 5.39 18.21 2.85
C GLY A 102 4.35 19.02 2.10
N ILE A 103 3.14 19.20 2.65
CA ILE A 103 2.11 20.04 2.01
C ILE A 103 2.60 21.47 1.87
N PRO A 104 3.08 22.18 2.91
CA PRO A 104 3.64 23.52 2.75
C PRO A 104 4.78 23.59 1.74
N ALA A 105 5.64 22.56 1.69
CA ALA A 105 6.74 22.51 0.73
C ALA A 105 6.26 22.42 -0.74
N ILE A 106 5.14 21.73 -0.99
CA ILE A 106 4.49 21.72 -2.31
C ILE A 106 3.77 23.02 -2.57
N GLU A 107 3.06 23.58 -1.57
CA GLU A 107 2.29 24.84 -1.70
C GLU A 107 3.19 26.04 -1.99
N GLU A 108 4.41 26.13 -1.43
CA GLU A 108 5.40 27.15 -1.78
C GLU A 108 5.67 27.22 -3.31
N ARG A 109 5.38 26.16 -4.04
CA ARG A 109 5.62 26.02 -5.47
C ARG A 109 4.38 25.50 -6.22
N ARG A 110 3.18 25.73 -5.68
CA ARG A 110 1.90 25.18 -6.19
C ARG A 110 1.75 25.36 -7.71
N ALA A 111 1.94 26.58 -8.22
CA ALA A 111 1.79 26.86 -9.65
C ALA A 111 2.74 25.98 -10.49
N ALA A 112 4.03 25.93 -10.14
CA ALA A 112 5.00 25.11 -10.87
C ALA A 112 4.68 23.61 -10.79
N PHE A 113 4.15 23.12 -9.67
CA PHE A 113 3.74 21.72 -9.55
C PHE A 113 2.44 21.43 -10.29
N ALA A 114 1.46 22.34 -10.26
CA ALA A 114 0.23 22.23 -11.03
C ALA A 114 0.52 22.23 -12.54
N ASP A 115 1.35 23.15 -13.02
CA ASP A 115 1.74 23.25 -14.42
C ASP A 115 2.58 22.05 -14.89
N SER A 116 3.28 21.37 -13.97
CA SER A 116 4.05 20.15 -14.29
C SER A 116 3.19 18.89 -14.40
N LEU A 117 1.92 18.96 -14.00
CA LEU A 117 0.99 17.87 -14.25
C LEU A 117 0.68 17.85 -15.75
N PRO A 118 0.78 16.69 -16.42
CA PRO A 118 0.32 16.58 -17.80
C PRO A 118 -1.11 17.10 -17.90
N ALA A 119 -1.37 17.95 -18.89
CA ALA A 119 -2.74 18.41 -19.14
C ALA A 119 -3.63 17.17 -19.27
N THR A 120 -4.74 17.16 -18.55
CA THR A 120 -5.81 16.22 -18.84
C THR A 120 -6.34 16.60 -20.23
N GLN A 121 -5.93 15.88 -21.26
CA GLN A 121 -6.68 15.93 -22.50
C GLN A 121 -8.07 15.45 -22.12
N SER A 122 -9.04 16.32 -22.32
CA SER A 122 -10.43 16.27 -21.91
C SER A 122 -10.87 14.98 -21.21
N GLU A 123 -11.61 15.12 -20.12
CA GLU A 123 -12.30 14.04 -19.40
C GLU A 123 -13.24 13.20 -20.31
N ASP A 124 -13.13 13.39 -21.61
CA ASP A 124 -13.93 12.81 -22.66
C ASP A 124 -13.18 11.67 -23.35
N ARG A 125 -13.63 10.49 -23.00
CA ARG A 125 -13.63 9.24 -23.78
C ARG A 125 -12.69 9.19 -24.99
N GLY A 126 -11.43 8.75 -24.77
CA GLY A 126 -10.89 7.82 -25.72
C GLY A 126 -10.23 8.34 -26.97
N SER A 127 -9.28 9.30 -26.86
CA SER A 127 -8.23 9.43 -27.87
C SER A 127 -6.82 9.20 -27.31
N GLY A 128 -6.71 8.89 -26.02
CA GLY A 128 -5.44 8.64 -25.32
C GLY A 128 -5.03 7.17 -25.37
N ILE A 129 -3.77 6.92 -25.01
CA ILE A 129 -3.21 5.57 -24.85
C ILE A 129 -3.85 4.86 -23.66
N ALA A 130 -4.16 5.59 -22.59
CA ALA A 130 -4.89 5.12 -21.43
C ALA A 130 -6.34 5.64 -21.47
N THR A 131 -7.26 4.87 -20.88
CA THR A 131 -8.66 5.31 -20.72
C THR A 131 -8.98 5.48 -19.24
N LEU A 132 -9.83 6.47 -18.91
CA LEU A 132 -10.31 6.75 -17.58
C LEU A 132 -11.83 6.88 -17.59
N GLU A 133 -12.49 6.05 -16.79
CA GLU A 133 -13.93 6.08 -16.57
C GLU A 133 -14.17 6.46 -15.09
N LEU A 134 -14.77 7.63 -14.85
CA LEU A 134 -15.17 8.08 -13.52
C LEU A 134 -16.68 7.98 -13.37
N ASP A 135 -17.13 7.63 -12.18
CA ASP A 135 -18.54 7.60 -11.80
C ASP A 135 -18.83 8.67 -10.73
N PRO A 136 -19.34 9.85 -11.12
CA PRO A 136 -19.67 10.90 -10.16
C PRO A 136 -20.87 10.56 -9.27
N SER A 137 -21.58 9.47 -9.56
CA SER A 137 -22.71 8.97 -8.77
C SER A 137 -22.33 7.83 -7.84
N LEU A 138 -21.05 7.42 -7.81
CA LEU A 138 -20.58 6.32 -6.99
C LEU A 138 -20.84 6.60 -5.51
N ALA A 139 -21.66 5.76 -4.88
CA ALA A 139 -21.86 5.80 -3.45
C ALA A 139 -20.62 5.19 -2.77
N MET A 140 -19.84 6.02 -2.08
CA MET A 140 -18.68 5.57 -1.33
C MET A 140 -19.11 4.63 -0.19
N PRO A 141 -18.37 3.55 0.07
CA PRO A 141 -18.62 2.69 1.21
C PRO A 141 -18.32 3.43 2.52
N ASP A 142 -19.06 3.14 3.59
CA ASP A 142 -18.94 3.82 4.89
C ASP A 142 -17.51 3.81 5.46
N TYR A 143 -16.71 2.79 5.13
CA TYR A 143 -15.33 2.69 5.60
C TYR A 143 -14.37 3.63 4.86
N TYR A 144 -14.74 4.20 3.72
CA TYR A 144 -13.85 5.06 2.93
C TYR A 144 -13.44 6.32 3.69
N ASP A 145 -14.36 6.87 4.46
CA ASP A 145 -14.15 8.06 5.29
C ASP A 145 -13.97 7.72 6.79
N ALA A 146 -13.67 6.45 7.10
CA ALA A 146 -13.54 5.99 8.50
C ALA A 146 -12.36 6.61 9.25
N ALA A 147 -11.36 7.13 8.54
CA ALA A 147 -10.17 7.76 9.10
C ALA A 147 -9.56 8.78 8.14
N GLU A 148 -8.70 9.64 8.67
CA GLU A 148 -7.70 10.33 7.84
C GLU A 148 -6.59 9.32 7.50
N TRP A 149 -6.82 8.55 6.44
CA TRP A 149 -5.95 7.47 6.00
C TRP A 149 -4.49 7.90 5.92
N HIS A 150 -3.60 7.15 6.56
CA HIS A 150 -2.17 7.46 6.70
C HIS A 150 -1.90 8.84 7.33
N LEU A 151 -2.83 9.38 8.12
CA LEU A 151 -2.83 10.76 8.66
C LEU A 151 -2.88 11.83 7.57
N ARG A 152 -3.40 11.48 6.39
CA ARG A 152 -3.54 12.41 5.27
C ARG A 152 -4.72 13.34 5.51
N PRO A 153 -4.53 14.68 5.51
CA PRO A 153 -5.62 15.61 5.69
C PRO A 153 -6.72 15.43 4.62
N GLY A 154 -7.95 15.16 5.06
CA GLY A 154 -9.09 14.89 4.19
C GLY A 154 -9.08 13.51 3.50
N GLY A 155 -8.33 12.54 4.01
CA GLY A 155 -8.32 11.17 3.51
C GLY A 155 -7.71 11.04 2.10
N TRP A 156 -8.27 10.15 1.29
CA TRP A 156 -7.71 9.83 -0.03
C TRP A 156 -7.85 10.97 -1.04
N ASP A 157 -8.90 11.76 -0.97
CA ASP A 157 -9.23 12.82 -1.93
C ASP A 157 -9.00 14.24 -1.40
N GLY A 158 -8.44 14.39 -0.19
CA GLY A 158 -8.36 15.69 0.51
C GLY A 158 -7.28 16.66 0.00
N TYR A 159 -6.36 16.21 -0.87
CA TYR A 159 -5.27 17.07 -1.37
C TYR A 159 -5.00 16.86 -2.85
N ASP A 160 -5.28 17.87 -3.66
CA ASP A 160 -5.22 17.84 -5.13
C ASP A 160 -3.81 17.66 -5.72
N LEU A 161 -2.75 18.04 -4.98
CA LEU A 161 -1.35 17.86 -5.38
C LEU A 161 -0.69 16.65 -4.71
N TYR A 162 -1.48 15.61 -4.41
CA TYR A 162 -0.94 14.38 -3.84
C TYR A 162 0.12 13.70 -4.73
N GLY A 163 -0.06 13.73 -6.05
CA GLY A 163 0.94 13.19 -6.98
C GLY A 163 2.31 13.85 -6.85
N PRO A 164 2.42 15.19 -6.89
CA PRO A 164 3.65 15.90 -6.53
C PRO A 164 4.20 15.57 -5.15
N LEU A 165 3.34 15.53 -4.11
CA LEU A 165 3.75 15.14 -2.76
C LEU A 165 4.36 13.73 -2.75
N GLY A 166 3.71 12.77 -3.35
CA GLY A 166 4.20 11.39 -3.46
C GLY A 166 5.54 11.29 -4.21
N ARG A 167 5.74 12.10 -5.26
CA ARG A 167 6.97 12.08 -6.07
C ARG A 167 8.15 12.83 -5.44
N HIS A 168 7.91 13.92 -4.73
CA HIS A 168 8.97 14.83 -4.29
C HIS A 168 9.22 14.83 -2.77
N VAL A 169 8.23 14.50 -1.95
CA VAL A 169 8.33 14.50 -0.47
C VAL A 169 8.59 13.10 0.07
N VAL A 170 7.72 12.16 -0.25
CA VAL A 170 7.77 10.79 0.28
C VAL A 170 9.13 10.10 0.07
N PRO A 171 9.79 10.19 -1.10
CA PRO A 171 11.08 9.55 -1.31
C PRO A 171 12.23 10.16 -0.48
N LEU A 172 12.14 11.41 -0.06
CA LEU A 172 13.15 12.04 0.80
C LEU A 172 13.09 11.48 2.22
N ILE A 173 11.88 11.24 2.71
CA ILE A 173 11.63 10.74 4.06
C ILE A 173 11.91 9.24 4.13
N PHE A 174 11.36 8.45 3.21
CA PHE A 174 11.43 6.98 3.23
C PHE A 174 12.53 6.38 2.36
N ARG A 175 13.55 7.17 2.00
CA ARG A 175 14.67 6.69 1.15
C ARG A 175 15.42 5.47 1.70
N HIS A 176 15.34 5.25 3.01
CA HIS A 176 16.00 4.14 3.72
C HIS A 176 15.05 2.97 4.08
N GLY A 177 13.77 3.05 3.73
CA GLY A 177 12.76 2.09 4.21
C GLY A 177 12.52 2.24 5.72
N GLY A 178 12.13 1.16 6.40
CA GLY A 178 11.96 1.13 7.85
C GLY A 178 10.64 1.72 8.34
N PHE A 179 9.62 1.82 7.52
CA PHE A 179 8.28 2.31 7.86
C PHE A 179 7.24 1.21 7.70
N ALA A 180 6.22 1.20 8.54
CA ALA A 180 5.20 0.16 8.57
C ALA A 180 5.83 -1.24 8.49
N ALA A 181 5.36 -2.08 7.56
CA ALA A 181 5.92 -3.40 7.30
C ALA A 181 7.22 -3.39 6.48
N VAL A 182 7.61 -2.26 5.85
CA VAL A 182 8.78 -2.20 4.97
C VAL A 182 10.07 -2.18 5.77
N PRO A 183 10.97 -3.18 5.64
CA PRO A 183 12.21 -3.23 6.41
C PRO A 183 13.19 -2.11 6.01
N VAL A 184 14.17 -1.85 6.87
CA VAL A 184 15.28 -0.93 6.55
C VAL A 184 16.02 -1.45 5.31
N GLY A 185 16.29 -0.56 4.36
CA GLY A 185 16.87 -0.92 3.05
C GLY A 185 15.84 -1.34 2.00
N GLY A 186 14.60 -1.65 2.42
CA GLY A 186 13.52 -2.03 1.50
C GLY A 186 13.12 -0.90 0.56
N LYS A 187 12.77 -1.25 -0.67
CA LYS A 187 12.31 -0.33 -1.73
C LYS A 187 10.94 -0.79 -2.21
N ILE A 188 9.89 -0.08 -1.82
CA ILE A 188 8.50 -0.46 -2.11
C ILE A 188 8.24 -0.64 -3.62
N GLY A 189 8.87 0.13 -4.48
CA GLY A 189 8.78 -0.05 -5.93
C GLY A 189 9.39 -1.38 -6.41
N ARG A 190 10.49 -1.84 -5.79
CA ARG A 190 11.08 -3.14 -6.06
C ARG A 190 10.18 -4.27 -5.55
N HIS A 191 9.60 -4.09 -4.36
CA HIS A 191 8.68 -5.08 -3.78
C HIS A 191 7.48 -5.34 -4.70
N ARG A 192 6.92 -4.30 -5.34
CA ARG A 192 5.86 -4.48 -6.34
C ARG A 192 6.30 -5.36 -7.51
N ALA A 193 7.48 -5.12 -8.05
CA ALA A 193 8.02 -5.94 -9.13
C ALA A 193 8.26 -7.39 -8.68
N ASP A 194 8.72 -7.60 -7.43
CA ASP A 194 8.94 -8.93 -6.87
C ASP A 194 7.62 -9.67 -6.66
N VAL A 195 6.56 -8.97 -6.24
CA VAL A 195 5.20 -9.53 -6.10
C VAL A 195 4.61 -9.91 -7.46
N VAL A 196 4.72 -9.04 -8.45
CA VAL A 196 4.25 -9.32 -9.82
C VAL A 196 4.88 -10.60 -10.39
N ARG A 197 6.14 -10.88 -10.06
CA ARG A 197 6.82 -12.12 -10.48
C ARG A 197 6.30 -13.40 -9.80
N GLN A 198 5.40 -13.27 -8.81
CA GLN A 198 4.76 -14.43 -8.19
C GLN A 198 3.58 -14.96 -9.02
N LEU A 199 3.18 -14.26 -10.06
CA LEU A 199 2.24 -14.78 -11.06
C LEU A 199 2.87 -15.99 -11.76
N PRO A 200 2.19 -17.18 -11.74
CA PRO A 200 2.84 -18.45 -12.14
C PRO A 200 3.03 -18.63 -13.64
N LYS A 201 2.27 -17.91 -14.48
CA LYS A 201 2.35 -18.07 -15.94
C LYS A 201 3.25 -16.99 -16.54
N SER A 202 3.91 -17.31 -17.65
CA SER A 202 4.76 -16.36 -18.39
C SER A 202 3.98 -15.37 -19.26
N ARG A 203 2.70 -15.61 -19.48
CA ARG A 203 1.81 -14.75 -20.29
C ARG A 203 0.40 -14.75 -19.72
N TYR A 204 -0.23 -13.58 -19.78
CA TYR A 204 -1.64 -13.34 -19.46
C TYR A 204 -2.23 -12.44 -20.52
N GLY A 205 -3.48 -12.68 -20.91
CA GLY A 205 -4.19 -11.84 -21.85
C GLY A 205 -4.75 -10.58 -21.19
N ARG A 206 -5.30 -10.72 -19.96
CA ARG A 206 -5.94 -9.64 -19.23
C ARG A 206 -5.65 -9.74 -17.73
N ILE A 207 -5.12 -8.66 -17.15
CA ILE A 207 -4.78 -8.59 -15.70
C ILE A 207 -5.53 -7.42 -15.08
N TYR A 208 -6.14 -7.67 -13.92
CA TYR A 208 -6.91 -6.69 -13.16
C TYR A 208 -6.25 -6.39 -11.81
N GLU A 209 -6.22 -5.11 -11.43
CA GLU A 209 -5.75 -4.62 -10.13
C GLU A 209 -6.87 -3.77 -9.47
N PRO A 210 -7.56 -4.25 -8.43
CA PRO A 210 -8.39 -3.42 -7.57
C PRO A 210 -7.52 -2.58 -6.62
N GLY A 211 -7.96 -1.36 -6.29
CA GLY A 211 -7.18 -0.43 -5.47
C GLY A 211 -5.87 -0.02 -6.12
N CYS A 212 -5.88 0.24 -7.43
CA CYS A 212 -4.67 0.50 -8.20
C CYS A 212 -3.99 1.85 -7.87
N GLY A 213 -4.69 2.76 -7.20
CA GLY A 213 -4.21 4.09 -6.86
C GLY A 213 -3.61 4.82 -8.06
N PRO A 214 -2.44 5.49 -7.89
CA PRO A 214 -1.73 6.15 -9.00
C PRO A 214 -0.88 5.17 -9.84
N ILE A 215 -1.34 3.95 -10.01
CA ILE A 215 -0.85 2.88 -10.91
C ILE A 215 0.57 2.32 -10.70
N PRO A 216 1.18 2.34 -9.51
CA PRO A 216 2.56 1.87 -9.39
C PRO A 216 2.72 0.37 -9.67
N THR A 217 1.73 -0.47 -9.35
CA THR A 217 1.76 -1.91 -9.63
C THR A 217 1.42 -2.20 -11.09
N LEU A 218 0.46 -1.48 -11.70
CA LEU A 218 0.18 -1.59 -13.14
C LEU A 218 1.42 -1.29 -13.99
N ARG A 219 2.28 -0.37 -13.56
CA ARG A 219 3.57 -0.14 -14.22
C ARG A 219 4.52 -1.35 -14.11
N ALA A 220 4.57 -1.99 -12.96
CA ALA A 220 5.34 -3.22 -12.77
C ALA A 220 4.76 -4.38 -13.58
N LEU A 221 3.43 -4.50 -13.67
CA LEU A 221 2.73 -5.47 -14.51
C LEU A 221 3.03 -5.25 -15.99
N ARG A 222 3.01 -4.00 -16.49
CA ARG A 222 3.39 -3.71 -17.88
C ARG A 222 4.81 -4.13 -18.20
N ALA A 223 5.76 -3.90 -17.26
CA ALA A 223 7.15 -4.33 -17.45
C ALA A 223 7.31 -5.85 -17.48
N ALA A 224 6.49 -6.59 -16.72
CA ALA A 224 6.54 -8.06 -16.66
C ALA A 224 5.73 -8.73 -17.78
N PHE A 225 4.60 -8.12 -18.17
CA PHE A 225 3.64 -8.65 -19.14
C PHE A 225 3.31 -7.59 -20.21
N PRO A 226 4.24 -7.36 -21.16
CA PRO A 226 4.13 -6.25 -22.11
C PRO A 226 2.90 -6.35 -23.04
N ASP A 227 2.41 -7.56 -23.29
CA ASP A 227 1.28 -7.82 -24.21
C ASP A 227 -0.08 -7.90 -23.50
N ALA A 228 -0.12 -7.87 -22.16
CA ALA A 228 -1.38 -7.99 -21.42
C ALA A 228 -2.22 -6.71 -21.49
N GLU A 229 -3.53 -6.87 -21.61
CA GLU A 229 -4.48 -5.79 -21.31
C GLU A 229 -4.47 -5.56 -19.79
N LEU A 230 -4.16 -4.34 -19.37
CA LEU A 230 -4.10 -3.97 -17.96
C LEU A 230 -5.32 -3.14 -17.58
N ILE A 231 -5.97 -3.53 -16.49
CA ILE A 231 -7.17 -2.89 -15.97
C ILE A 231 -6.92 -2.56 -14.50
N GLY A 232 -7.18 -1.33 -14.11
CA GLY A 232 -7.12 -0.90 -12.72
C GLY A 232 -8.42 -0.25 -12.28
N SER A 233 -8.79 -0.45 -11.03
CA SER A 233 -9.88 0.31 -10.42
C SER A 233 -9.50 0.85 -9.06
N ASP A 234 -10.17 1.93 -8.66
CA ASP A 234 -10.01 2.55 -7.35
C ASP A 234 -11.31 3.29 -6.97
N LEU A 235 -11.52 3.51 -5.69
CA LEU A 235 -12.60 4.38 -5.19
C LEU A 235 -12.27 5.85 -5.39
N SER A 236 -10.98 6.25 -5.26
CA SER A 236 -10.52 7.62 -5.35
C SER A 236 -10.44 8.12 -6.80
N ALA A 237 -11.33 9.04 -7.16
CA ALA A 237 -11.25 9.74 -8.44
C ALA A 237 -9.93 10.53 -8.59
N LEU A 238 -9.41 11.09 -7.48
CA LEU A 238 -8.16 11.84 -7.47
C LEU A 238 -6.97 10.93 -7.83
N LEU A 239 -6.85 9.77 -7.17
CA LEU A 239 -5.77 8.82 -7.44
C LEU A 239 -5.84 8.26 -8.86
N LEU A 240 -7.05 7.98 -9.37
CA LEU A 240 -7.24 7.53 -10.75
C LEU A 240 -6.83 8.60 -11.78
N ARG A 241 -7.17 9.89 -11.54
CA ARG A 241 -6.69 10.98 -12.41
C ARG A 241 -5.16 11.08 -12.39
N GLU A 242 -4.53 10.92 -11.23
CA GLU A 242 -3.06 10.86 -11.12
C GLU A 242 -2.49 9.66 -11.87
N GLY A 243 -3.10 8.49 -11.73
CA GLY A 243 -2.74 7.28 -12.45
C GLY A 243 -2.88 7.43 -13.96
N HIS A 244 -3.98 8.01 -14.43
CA HIS A 244 -4.22 8.28 -15.85
C HIS A 244 -3.15 9.23 -16.42
N ARG A 245 -2.88 10.37 -15.74
CA ARG A 245 -1.80 11.28 -16.15
C ARG A 245 -0.43 10.59 -16.21
N ALA A 246 -0.13 9.73 -15.22
CA ALA A 246 1.12 8.99 -15.20
C ALA A 246 1.20 7.95 -16.33
N ALA A 247 0.08 7.34 -16.71
CA ALA A 247 0.00 6.40 -17.81
C ALA A 247 0.22 7.11 -19.16
N GLU A 248 -0.49 8.21 -19.41
CA GLU A 248 -0.34 9.02 -20.63
C GLU A 248 1.10 9.52 -20.80
N ALA A 249 1.69 10.09 -19.74
CA ALA A 249 3.07 10.57 -19.77
C ALA A 249 4.12 9.48 -20.04
N ALA A 250 3.81 8.22 -19.68
CA ALA A 250 4.67 7.08 -19.89
C ALA A 250 4.34 6.24 -21.13
N GLY A 251 3.31 6.61 -21.90
CA GLY A 251 2.86 5.84 -23.07
C GLY A 251 2.31 4.45 -22.70
N LEU A 252 1.64 4.31 -21.55
CA LEU A 252 1.14 3.04 -21.04
C LEU A 252 -0.33 2.84 -21.41
N ALA A 253 -0.61 1.88 -22.30
CA ALA A 253 -1.97 1.48 -22.63
C ALA A 253 -2.58 0.69 -21.46
N LEU A 254 -3.63 1.24 -20.81
CA LEU A 254 -4.38 0.61 -19.74
C LEU A 254 -5.78 1.23 -19.59
N ARG A 255 -6.67 0.51 -18.88
CA ARG A 255 -8.00 1.01 -18.55
C ARG A 255 -8.09 1.28 -17.06
N LEU A 256 -8.57 2.48 -16.69
CA LEU A 256 -8.85 2.86 -15.31
C LEU A 256 -10.34 3.11 -15.12
N ARG A 257 -10.88 2.60 -14.03
CA ARG A 257 -12.29 2.75 -13.70
C ARG A 257 -12.49 3.09 -12.22
N GLN A 258 -13.32 4.09 -11.96
CA GLN A 258 -13.80 4.36 -10.62
C GLN A 258 -14.95 3.42 -10.28
N CYS A 259 -14.77 2.56 -9.29
CA CYS A 259 -15.81 1.67 -8.78
C CYS A 259 -15.46 1.14 -7.39
N ASP A 260 -16.47 0.66 -6.66
CA ASP A 260 -16.28 -0.19 -5.49
C ASP A 260 -16.09 -1.64 -5.95
N ALA A 261 -14.84 -2.07 -6.08
CA ALA A 261 -14.48 -3.41 -6.54
C ALA A 261 -14.93 -4.53 -5.58
N ALA A 262 -15.27 -4.22 -4.33
CA ALA A 262 -15.87 -5.19 -3.42
C ALA A 262 -17.36 -5.43 -3.71
N ARG A 263 -17.98 -4.56 -4.51
CA ARG A 263 -19.39 -4.60 -4.87
C ARG A 263 -19.61 -5.00 -6.32
N ASP A 264 -18.96 -4.30 -7.25
CA ASP A 264 -19.05 -4.56 -8.70
C ASP A 264 -17.88 -3.90 -9.43
N THR A 265 -17.04 -4.70 -10.06
CA THR A 265 -15.93 -4.20 -10.89
C THR A 265 -16.39 -3.68 -12.24
N GLY A 266 -17.61 -4.03 -12.68
CA GLY A 266 -18.11 -3.83 -14.03
C GLY A 266 -17.44 -4.73 -15.08
N GLU A 267 -16.53 -5.63 -14.68
CA GLU A 267 -15.94 -6.61 -15.59
C GLU A 267 -16.89 -7.82 -15.74
N PRO A 268 -17.04 -8.38 -16.96
CA PRO A 268 -17.83 -9.59 -17.17
C PRO A 268 -17.29 -10.77 -16.34
N ALA A 269 -18.18 -11.71 -15.99
CA ALA A 269 -17.73 -12.96 -15.38
C ALA A 269 -16.75 -13.68 -16.32
N GLU A 270 -15.75 -14.33 -15.72
CA GLU A 270 -14.76 -15.16 -16.44
C GLU A 270 -14.06 -14.42 -17.61
N SER A 271 -13.78 -13.13 -17.42
CA SER A 271 -13.15 -12.30 -18.45
C SER A 271 -11.67 -11.99 -18.20
N VAL A 272 -11.17 -12.23 -16.96
CA VAL A 272 -9.84 -11.84 -16.51
C VAL A 272 -8.97 -13.09 -16.31
N ASP A 273 -7.71 -13.04 -16.72
CA ASP A 273 -6.79 -14.18 -16.58
C ASP A 273 -6.03 -14.15 -15.24
N ALA A 274 -5.78 -12.96 -14.70
CA ALA A 274 -5.12 -12.78 -13.40
C ALA A 274 -5.61 -11.55 -12.65
N VAL A 275 -5.55 -11.63 -11.32
CA VAL A 275 -5.76 -10.51 -10.40
C VAL A 275 -4.51 -10.32 -9.55
N VAL A 276 -4.08 -9.08 -9.38
CA VAL A 276 -2.96 -8.73 -8.48
C VAL A 276 -3.39 -7.61 -7.56
N THR A 277 -3.10 -7.73 -6.27
CA THR A 277 -3.24 -6.62 -5.31
C THR A 277 -1.92 -6.36 -4.60
N PHE A 278 -1.68 -5.12 -4.24
CA PHE A 278 -0.53 -4.73 -3.44
C PHE A 278 -0.90 -3.64 -2.43
N ALA A 279 -0.81 -3.96 -1.14
CA ALA A 279 -1.11 -3.05 -0.05
C ALA A 279 -2.55 -2.49 -0.15
N LEU A 280 -3.53 -3.39 -0.23
CA LEU A 280 -4.95 -3.06 -0.35
C LEU A 280 -5.78 -3.61 0.84
N HIS A 281 -5.49 -4.84 1.26
CA HIS A 281 -6.42 -5.57 2.15
C HIS A 281 -6.47 -4.99 3.56
N HIS A 282 -5.40 -4.31 4.00
CA HIS A 282 -5.37 -3.59 5.28
C HIS A 282 -6.13 -2.25 5.25
N GLU A 283 -6.54 -1.79 4.07
CA GLU A 283 -7.38 -0.60 3.88
C GLU A 283 -8.89 -0.92 3.91
N LEU A 284 -9.25 -2.19 3.98
CA LEU A 284 -10.64 -2.64 3.96
C LEU A 284 -11.00 -3.43 5.21
N PRO A 285 -12.24 -3.26 5.74
CA PRO A 285 -12.74 -4.16 6.75
C PRO A 285 -12.85 -5.59 6.19
N LEU A 286 -12.76 -6.60 7.07
CA LEU A 286 -12.77 -8.02 6.66
C LEU A 286 -14.00 -8.39 5.82
N ALA A 287 -15.16 -7.81 6.12
CA ALA A 287 -16.38 -8.04 5.35
C ALA A 287 -16.25 -7.55 3.88
N ALA A 288 -15.62 -6.40 3.66
CA ALA A 288 -15.35 -5.87 2.33
C ALA A 288 -14.30 -6.72 1.59
N ASN A 289 -13.25 -7.17 2.28
CA ASN A 289 -12.28 -8.11 1.71
C ASN A 289 -12.94 -9.42 1.23
N ARG A 290 -13.84 -9.99 2.05
CA ARG A 290 -14.61 -11.19 1.65
C ARG A 290 -15.52 -10.95 0.45
N ALA A 291 -16.11 -9.76 0.34
CA ALA A 291 -16.90 -9.38 -0.82
C ALA A 291 -16.00 -9.22 -2.06
N LEU A 292 -14.85 -8.55 -1.91
CA LEU A 292 -13.84 -8.40 -2.95
C LEU A 292 -13.37 -9.76 -3.48
N PHE A 293 -13.05 -10.73 -2.62
CA PHE A 293 -12.63 -12.06 -3.06
C PHE A 293 -13.69 -12.80 -3.87
N ARG A 294 -14.98 -12.67 -3.50
CA ARG A 294 -16.08 -13.24 -4.31
C ARG A 294 -16.18 -12.58 -5.68
N GLU A 295 -16.01 -11.28 -5.74
CA GLU A 295 -16.02 -10.55 -7.01
C GLU A 295 -14.79 -10.91 -7.87
N MET A 296 -13.60 -11.01 -7.28
CA MET A 296 -12.40 -11.48 -7.98
C MET A 296 -12.60 -12.92 -8.51
N PHE A 297 -13.22 -13.79 -7.72
CA PHE A 297 -13.57 -15.13 -8.16
C PHE A 297 -14.54 -15.12 -9.34
N ARG A 298 -15.53 -14.22 -9.32
CA ARG A 298 -16.52 -14.09 -10.41
C ARG A 298 -15.86 -13.69 -11.74
N ILE A 299 -14.99 -12.66 -11.72
CA ILE A 299 -14.38 -12.12 -12.94
C ILE A 299 -13.23 -12.96 -13.48
N LEU A 300 -12.55 -13.74 -12.65
CA LEU A 300 -11.48 -14.63 -13.09
C LEU A 300 -12.03 -15.78 -13.94
N LYS A 301 -11.34 -16.08 -15.03
CA LYS A 301 -11.57 -17.28 -15.83
C LYS A 301 -11.28 -18.55 -15.03
N PRO A 302 -11.90 -19.69 -15.38
CA PRO A 302 -11.43 -21.00 -14.87
C PRO A 302 -9.92 -21.16 -15.10
N GLY A 303 -9.19 -21.62 -14.07
CA GLY A 303 -7.73 -21.69 -14.09
C GLY A 303 -7.01 -20.33 -14.01
N GLY A 304 -7.73 -19.22 -13.75
CA GLY A 304 -7.15 -17.89 -13.52
C GLY A 304 -6.45 -17.78 -12.18
N ASP A 305 -5.45 -16.91 -12.09
CA ASP A 305 -4.58 -16.78 -10.94
C ASP A 305 -4.86 -15.50 -10.14
N ILE A 306 -4.76 -15.54 -8.80
CA ILE A 306 -4.80 -14.37 -7.94
C ILE A 306 -3.53 -14.31 -7.09
N VAL A 307 -2.91 -13.14 -7.01
CA VAL A 307 -1.74 -12.85 -6.17
C VAL A 307 -2.03 -11.62 -5.32
N LEU A 308 -2.02 -11.80 -4.02
CA LEU A 308 -2.18 -10.74 -3.03
C LEU A 308 -0.84 -10.45 -2.37
N SER A 309 -0.54 -9.18 -2.09
CA SER A 309 0.55 -8.81 -1.21
C SER A 309 0.13 -7.69 -0.27
N ASP A 310 0.34 -7.97 1.02
CA ASP A 310 -0.06 -7.08 2.11
C ASP A 310 1.00 -7.14 3.24
N PRO A 311 0.91 -6.33 4.31
CA PRO A 311 1.72 -6.52 5.49
C PRO A 311 1.73 -7.98 5.99
N PRO A 312 2.81 -8.43 6.61
CA PRO A 312 2.90 -9.82 7.08
C PRO A 312 1.87 -10.09 8.17
N PRO A 313 1.27 -11.28 8.19
CA PRO A 313 0.39 -11.64 9.29
C PRO A 313 1.18 -11.71 10.60
N PHE A 314 0.53 -11.35 11.71
CA PHE A 314 1.17 -11.35 13.03
C PHE A 314 1.88 -12.68 13.37
N ARG A 315 1.31 -13.82 12.92
CA ARG A 315 1.91 -15.15 13.11
C ARG A 315 3.24 -15.35 12.40
N ALA A 316 3.55 -14.56 11.37
CA ALA A 316 4.78 -14.66 10.59
C ALA A 316 5.94 -13.80 11.13
N VAL A 317 5.67 -12.96 12.12
CA VAL A 317 6.65 -12.05 12.72
C VAL A 317 6.85 -12.33 14.21
N THR A 318 7.85 -11.70 14.83
CA THR A 318 8.05 -11.81 16.30
C THR A 318 6.96 -11.03 17.04
N PRO A 319 6.69 -11.34 18.34
CA PRO A 319 5.73 -10.57 19.13
C PRO A 319 6.10 -9.10 19.24
N PHE A 320 7.39 -8.76 19.30
CA PHE A 320 7.85 -7.38 19.27
C PHE A 320 7.49 -6.69 17.96
N HIS A 321 7.74 -7.35 16.82
CA HIS A 321 7.40 -6.82 15.50
C HIS A 321 5.87 -6.70 15.32
N ALA A 322 5.10 -7.66 15.83
CA ALA A 322 3.64 -7.56 15.84
C ALA A 322 3.14 -6.33 16.62
N ALA A 323 3.78 -6.00 17.77
CA ALA A 323 3.46 -4.78 18.51
C ALA A 323 3.80 -3.49 17.73
N LEU A 324 4.82 -3.52 16.87
CA LEU A 324 5.14 -2.42 15.96
C LEU A 324 4.08 -2.25 14.87
N LEU A 325 3.64 -3.36 14.26
CA LEU A 325 2.62 -3.35 13.21
C LEU A 325 1.23 -2.92 13.76
N ASP A 326 0.85 -3.43 14.93
CA ASP A 326 -0.42 -3.09 15.57
C ASP A 326 -0.54 -1.59 15.90
N TRP A 327 0.58 -0.92 16.14
CA TRP A 327 0.61 0.51 16.41
C TRP A 327 0.08 1.35 15.23
N ASP A 328 0.27 0.90 14.00
CA ASP A 328 -0.19 1.61 12.79
C ASP A 328 -1.71 1.76 12.78
N THR A 329 -2.46 0.81 13.35
CA THR A 329 -3.93 0.88 13.47
C THR A 329 -4.40 2.11 14.27
N THR A 330 -3.75 2.42 15.38
CA THR A 330 -4.19 3.50 16.28
C THR A 330 -3.51 4.83 16.02
N GLU A 331 -2.28 4.83 15.52
CA GLU A 331 -1.43 6.03 15.50
C GLU A 331 -1.12 6.54 14.09
N ARG A 332 -1.48 5.76 13.06
CA ARG A 332 -1.21 6.14 11.67
C ARG A 332 -2.44 6.25 10.78
N GLY A 333 -3.64 6.21 11.36
CA GLY A 333 -4.88 6.32 10.59
C GLY A 333 -5.11 5.11 9.68
N GLU A 334 -4.83 3.89 10.19
CA GLU A 334 -5.01 2.64 9.45
C GLU A 334 -5.96 1.69 10.22
N PRO A 335 -7.26 1.97 10.26
CA PRO A 335 -8.19 1.35 11.21
C PRO A 335 -8.34 -0.17 11.05
N PHE A 336 -8.04 -0.72 9.89
CA PHE A 336 -8.18 -2.15 9.60
C PHE A 336 -6.85 -2.91 9.56
N PHE A 337 -5.72 -2.24 9.82
CA PHE A 337 -4.39 -2.84 9.70
C PHE A 337 -4.20 -4.06 10.61
N SER A 338 -4.58 -3.97 11.88
CA SER A 338 -4.42 -5.10 12.82
C SER A 338 -5.34 -6.27 12.48
N SER A 339 -6.58 -6.02 12.05
CA SER A 339 -7.48 -7.09 11.59
C SER A 339 -6.94 -7.78 10.33
N ALA A 340 -6.35 -7.03 9.42
CA ALA A 340 -5.70 -7.60 8.23
C ALA A 340 -4.47 -8.44 8.58
N CYS A 341 -3.62 -7.97 9.52
CA CYS A 341 -2.47 -8.75 10.01
C CYS A 341 -2.88 -9.97 10.85
N ALA A 342 -4.06 -9.98 11.46
CA ALA A 342 -4.60 -11.14 12.16
C ALA A 342 -5.23 -12.17 11.21
N ALA A 343 -5.75 -11.74 10.06
CA ALA A 343 -6.45 -12.57 9.10
C ALA A 343 -5.55 -13.64 8.46
N ASP A 344 -6.18 -14.74 8.03
CA ASP A 344 -5.58 -15.76 7.19
C ASP A 344 -6.10 -15.62 5.75
N TRP A 345 -5.40 -14.86 4.93
CA TRP A 345 -5.82 -14.62 3.55
C TRP A 345 -5.89 -15.89 2.69
N ALA A 346 -5.08 -16.91 2.97
CA ALA A 346 -5.17 -18.19 2.27
C ALA A 346 -6.49 -18.91 2.62
N HIS A 347 -6.89 -18.87 3.88
CA HIS A 347 -8.18 -19.39 4.32
C HIS A 347 -9.35 -18.58 3.71
N GLU A 348 -9.29 -17.26 3.75
CA GLU A 348 -10.34 -16.39 3.18
C GLU A 348 -10.52 -16.58 1.66
N LEU A 349 -9.42 -16.76 0.93
CA LEU A 349 -9.48 -17.12 -0.49
C LEU A 349 -10.12 -18.50 -0.69
N SER A 350 -9.75 -19.51 0.13
CA SER A 350 -10.36 -20.84 0.07
C SER A 350 -11.87 -20.77 0.34
N CYS A 351 -12.31 -19.96 1.30
CA CYS A 351 -13.73 -19.72 1.58
C CYS A 351 -14.47 -19.07 0.40
N ALA A 352 -13.77 -18.28 -0.43
CA ALA A 352 -14.33 -17.69 -1.65
C ALA A 352 -14.35 -18.67 -2.85
N GLY A 353 -13.82 -19.90 -2.69
CA GLY A 353 -13.84 -20.95 -3.71
C GLY A 353 -12.51 -21.15 -4.45
N PHE A 354 -11.47 -20.39 -4.11
CA PHE A 354 -10.14 -20.61 -4.68
C PHE A 354 -9.50 -21.89 -4.16
N VAL A 355 -8.62 -22.46 -4.97
CA VAL A 355 -7.82 -23.66 -4.67
C VAL A 355 -6.34 -23.36 -4.80
N GLU A 356 -5.49 -24.34 -4.44
CA GLU A 356 -4.02 -24.20 -4.50
C GLU A 356 -3.53 -22.95 -3.75
N THR A 357 -4.12 -22.67 -2.59
CA THR A 357 -3.78 -21.50 -1.79
C THR A 357 -2.45 -21.65 -1.08
N GLU A 358 -1.55 -20.71 -1.25
CA GLU A 358 -0.25 -20.66 -0.61
C GLU A 358 0.01 -19.26 -0.04
N ALA A 359 0.69 -19.19 1.12
CA ALA A 359 1.06 -17.91 1.73
C ALA A 359 2.50 -17.99 2.26
N TYR A 360 3.35 -17.05 1.85
CA TYR A 360 4.78 -17.04 2.13
C TYR A 360 5.40 -15.64 2.03
N ALA A 361 6.55 -15.48 2.68
CA ALA A 361 7.37 -14.27 2.54
C ALA A 361 8.31 -14.36 1.34
N ILE A 362 8.52 -13.26 0.63
CA ILE A 362 9.49 -13.15 -0.46
C ILE A 362 10.64 -12.17 -0.15
N GLY A 363 10.65 -11.60 1.04
CA GLY A 363 11.69 -10.68 1.50
C GLY A 363 11.99 -10.82 2.98
N PRO A 364 12.95 -10.04 3.51
CA PRO A 364 13.31 -10.03 4.93
C PRO A 364 12.14 -9.51 5.79
N ASP A 365 12.16 -9.86 7.08
CA ASP A 365 11.13 -9.46 8.08
C ASP A 365 9.71 -9.85 7.64
N ALA A 366 9.60 -10.98 6.92
CA ALA A 366 8.37 -11.49 6.30
C ALA A 366 7.69 -10.52 5.31
N TYR A 367 8.39 -9.50 4.79
CA TYR A 367 7.81 -8.53 3.84
C TYR A 367 8.62 -8.43 2.54
N PRO A 368 7.98 -8.43 1.33
CA PRO A 368 6.54 -8.60 1.10
C PRO A 368 6.01 -9.98 1.51
N TRP A 369 4.83 -9.99 2.12
CA TRP A 369 4.08 -11.21 2.33
C TRP A 369 3.15 -11.42 1.13
N VAL A 370 3.17 -12.64 0.58
CA VAL A 370 2.39 -12.99 -0.61
C VAL A 370 1.42 -14.11 -0.25
N THR A 371 0.19 -13.96 -0.71
CA THR A 371 -0.79 -15.04 -0.76
C THR A 371 -1.20 -15.22 -2.22
N ARG A 372 -1.13 -16.44 -2.74
CA ARG A 372 -1.58 -16.76 -4.09
C ARG A 372 -2.56 -17.91 -4.09
N ALA A 373 -3.43 -17.91 -5.10
CA ALA A 373 -4.40 -18.97 -5.29
C ALA A 373 -4.83 -19.05 -6.75
N ARG A 374 -5.64 -20.06 -7.09
CA ARG A 374 -6.18 -20.26 -8.42
C ARG A 374 -7.69 -20.50 -8.37
N LYS A 375 -8.43 -19.97 -9.33
CA LYS A 375 -9.80 -20.40 -9.59
C LYS A 375 -9.78 -21.81 -10.19
N PRO A 376 -10.61 -22.76 -9.72
CA PRO A 376 -10.72 -24.09 -10.33
C PRO A 376 -10.98 -24.02 -11.85
N SER A 377 -10.52 -25.07 -12.57
CA SER A 377 -10.69 -25.21 -14.03
C SER A 377 -12.10 -25.64 -14.38
#